data_0e25b6e567861ebf876c2ec8e72e2ff6
#
_entry.id   0e25b6e567861ebf876c2ec8e72e2ff6
#
_cell.length_a   1.000
_cell.length_b   1.000
_cell.length_c   1.000
_cell.angle_alpha   90.00
_cell.angle_beta   90.00
_cell.angle_gamma   90.00
#
_symmetry.space_group_name_H-M   'P 1'
#
loop_
_entity.id
_entity.type
_entity.pdbx_description
1 polymer ?
#
loop_
_entity_poly.entity_id
_entity_poly.type
_entity_poly.pdbx_seq_one_letter_code
_entity_poly.pdbx_strand_id
1 'polypeptide(L)'
;MISRFTITKSTEQLAAYYSAEVSSFYKPRYNAGPAQLIPVLTSENRNGFSFFYWGLSPERSRNKSISEKILNRHVSDILSRPVQVRHLKSRRCIIPSDGYYFWRPLGKKATI
;
A
#
# COMPACT_ATOMS: atom_id res chain seq x y z
N MET A 1 -2.87 -5.31 12.25
CA MET A 1 -2.93 -4.52 11.02
C MET A 1 -1.57 -4.50 10.35
N ILE A 2 -1.57 -4.53 9.03
CA ILE A 2 -0.35 -4.52 8.25
C ILE A 2 0.10 -3.07 8.07
N SER A 3 1.31 -2.76 8.49
CA SER A 3 1.89 -1.42 8.33
C SER A 3 3.21 -1.44 7.55
N ARG A 4 3.71 -2.63 7.22
CA ARG A 4 4.94 -2.83 6.46
C ARG A 4 4.82 -4.06 5.59
N PHE A 5 5.38 -4.00 4.39
CA PHE A 5 5.36 -5.16 3.49
C PHE A 5 6.63 -5.18 2.63
N THR A 6 6.80 -6.30 1.92
CA THR A 6 7.93 -6.47 1.01
C THR A 6 7.43 -6.58 -0.42
N ILE A 7 8.23 -6.05 -1.34
CA ILE A 7 8.09 -6.26 -2.76
C ILE A 7 9.50 -6.46 -3.31
N THR A 8 9.91 -7.71 -3.42
CA THR A 8 11.30 -8.06 -3.69
C THR A 8 11.55 -8.55 -5.12
N LYS A 9 10.50 -8.71 -5.92
CA LYS A 9 10.63 -9.18 -7.29
C LYS A 9 11.32 -8.14 -8.17
N SER A 10 12.00 -8.63 -9.20
CA SER A 10 12.66 -7.75 -10.17
C SER A 10 11.64 -7.05 -11.07
N THR A 11 12.09 -6.03 -11.79
CA THR A 11 11.29 -5.36 -12.81
C THR A 11 10.70 -6.35 -13.81
N GLU A 12 11.52 -7.28 -14.27
CA GLU A 12 11.13 -8.28 -15.26
C GLU A 12 10.08 -9.25 -14.71
N GLN A 13 10.24 -9.67 -13.46
CA GLN A 13 9.28 -10.57 -12.82
C GLN A 13 7.92 -9.90 -12.62
N LEU A 14 7.89 -8.64 -12.20
CA LEU A 14 6.64 -7.90 -12.04
C LEU A 14 5.96 -7.67 -13.38
N ALA A 15 6.73 -7.26 -14.39
CA ALA A 15 6.20 -7.02 -15.73
C ALA A 15 5.57 -8.28 -16.30
N ALA A 16 6.22 -9.42 -16.15
CA ALA A 16 5.72 -10.70 -16.62
C ALA A 16 4.47 -11.17 -15.88
N TYR A 17 4.49 -11.07 -14.55
CA TYR A 17 3.39 -11.56 -13.73
C TYR A 17 2.10 -10.77 -13.95
N TYR A 18 2.20 -9.44 -14.02
CA TYR A 18 1.04 -8.57 -14.15
C TYR A 18 0.74 -8.14 -15.58
N SER A 19 1.57 -8.54 -16.54
CA SER A 19 1.46 -8.08 -17.93
C SER A 19 1.39 -6.55 -18.02
N ALA A 20 2.29 -5.90 -17.29
CA ALA A 20 2.30 -4.45 -17.14
C ALA A 20 3.71 -3.91 -17.20
N GLU A 21 3.86 -2.70 -17.73
CA GLU A 21 5.15 -2.03 -17.77
C GLU A 21 5.58 -1.57 -16.38
N VAL A 22 6.85 -1.74 -16.08
CA VAL A 22 7.44 -1.30 -14.83
C VAL A 22 8.54 -0.29 -15.13
N SER A 23 8.38 0.91 -14.60
CA SER A 23 9.34 1.99 -14.80
C SER A 23 10.70 1.65 -14.18
N SER A 24 11.78 2.20 -14.77
CA SER A 24 13.11 2.11 -14.20
C SER A 24 13.22 2.76 -12.81
N PHE A 25 12.22 3.55 -12.45
CA PHE A 25 12.10 4.14 -11.12
C PHE A 25 11.87 3.10 -10.04
N TYR A 26 11.31 1.95 -10.39
CA TYR A 26 11.04 0.87 -9.45
C TYR A 26 12.33 0.25 -8.92
N LYS A 27 12.35 0.01 -7.62
CA LYS A 27 13.40 -0.77 -6.96
C LYS A 27 12.74 -1.72 -5.97
N PRO A 28 13.24 -2.96 -5.83
CA PRO A 28 12.74 -3.87 -4.81
C PRO A 28 12.85 -3.25 -3.42
N ARG A 29 11.87 -3.54 -2.57
CA ARG A 29 11.83 -3.03 -1.20
C ARG A 29 11.57 -4.16 -0.23
N TYR A 30 12.35 -4.16 0.83
CA TYR A 30 12.23 -5.18 1.88
C TYR A 30 11.47 -4.68 3.10
N ASN A 31 11.13 -3.41 3.13
CA ASN A 31 10.41 -2.79 4.24
C ASN A 31 9.68 -1.55 3.75
N ALA A 32 8.72 -1.78 2.86
CA ALA A 32 7.89 -0.68 2.36
C ALA A 32 6.91 -0.24 3.44
N GLY A 33 6.79 1.05 3.63
CA GLY A 33 5.99 1.61 4.70
C GLY A 33 5.24 2.87 4.31
N PRO A 34 4.46 3.39 5.26
CA PRO A 34 3.67 4.61 5.05
C PRO A 34 4.52 5.79 4.60
N ALA A 35 3.92 6.70 3.84
CA ALA A 35 4.53 7.90 3.28
C ALA A 35 5.65 7.63 2.28
N GLN A 36 5.76 6.39 1.81
CA GLN A 36 6.69 6.02 0.74
C GLN A 36 5.96 5.80 -0.56
N LEU A 37 6.62 6.06 -1.68
CA LEU A 37 6.08 5.76 -3.00
C LEU A 37 6.13 4.25 -3.24
N ILE A 38 4.99 3.68 -3.60
CA ILE A 38 4.88 2.26 -3.89
C ILE A 38 4.25 2.05 -5.27
N PRO A 39 4.62 0.97 -5.96
CA PRO A 39 4.01 0.67 -7.27
C PRO A 39 2.60 0.12 -7.10
N VAL A 40 1.68 0.63 -7.90
CA VAL A 40 0.29 0.17 -7.88
C VAL A 40 -0.24 0.04 -9.30
N LEU A 41 -1.19 -0.86 -9.49
CA LEU A 41 -1.99 -0.96 -10.71
C LEU A 41 -3.37 -0.41 -10.42
N THR A 42 -3.80 0.55 -11.22
CA THR A 42 -5.13 1.15 -11.09
C THR A 42 -6.01 0.76 -12.26
N SER A 43 -7.33 0.94 -12.08
CA SER A 43 -8.27 0.71 -13.18
C SER A 43 -8.06 1.68 -14.35
N GLU A 44 -7.49 2.84 -14.09
CA GLU A 44 -7.21 3.85 -15.12
C GLU A 44 -5.96 3.53 -15.93
N ASN A 45 -5.02 2.80 -15.34
CA ASN A 45 -3.80 2.40 -16.03
C ASN A 45 -3.47 0.94 -15.71
N ARG A 46 -4.08 0.04 -16.48
CA ARG A 46 -3.90 -1.40 -16.29
C ARG A 46 -2.62 -1.95 -16.94
N ASN A 47 -2.03 -1.19 -17.85
CA ASN A 47 -0.91 -1.64 -18.65
C ASN A 47 0.45 -1.23 -18.07
N GLY A 48 0.46 -0.47 -17.01
CA GLY A 48 1.69 -0.01 -16.38
C GLY A 48 1.49 0.33 -14.92
N PHE A 49 2.57 0.21 -14.16
CA PHE A 49 2.54 0.58 -12.74
C PHE A 49 2.65 2.08 -12.59
N SER A 50 1.79 2.62 -11.73
CA SER A 50 1.88 4.00 -11.24
C SER A 50 2.50 3.97 -9.85
N PHE A 51 3.05 5.11 -9.41
CA PHE A 51 3.66 5.21 -8.09
C PHE A 51 2.89 6.22 -7.27
N PHE A 52 2.37 5.77 -6.14
CA PHE A 52 1.61 6.61 -5.22
C PHE A 52 2.18 6.50 -3.82
N TYR A 53 2.02 7.56 -3.04
CA TYR A 53 2.34 7.49 -1.62
C TYR A 53 1.33 6.63 -0.90
N TRP A 54 1.84 5.73 -0.06
CA TRP A 54 0.98 4.94 0.80
C TRP A 54 0.49 5.82 1.95
N GLY A 55 -0.83 6.13 1.93
CA GLY A 55 -1.41 7.07 2.86
C GLY A 55 -1.12 8.50 2.45
N LEU A 56 -0.61 9.30 3.36
CA LEU A 56 -0.25 10.69 3.10
C LEU A 56 1.18 10.80 2.57
N SER A 57 1.45 11.88 1.83
CA SER A 57 2.80 12.20 1.43
C SER A 57 3.68 12.49 2.67
N PRO A 58 5.02 12.40 2.54
CA PRO A 58 5.91 12.63 3.69
C PRO A 58 5.65 13.95 4.42
N GLU A 59 5.32 15.01 3.69
CA GLU A 59 5.04 16.32 4.28
C GLU A 59 3.77 16.29 5.13
N ARG A 60 2.73 15.61 4.64
CA ARG A 60 1.42 15.56 5.31
C ARG A 60 1.38 14.51 6.42
N SER A 61 2.31 13.59 6.45
CA SER A 61 2.36 12.51 7.44
C SER A 61 2.99 12.91 8.76
N ARG A 62 3.37 14.16 8.93
CA ARG A 62 3.95 14.66 10.17
C ARG A 62 3.03 14.46 11.37
N ASN A 63 1.73 14.51 11.16
CA ASN A 63 0.77 14.17 12.19
C ASN A 63 0.50 12.67 12.14
N LYS A 64 1.19 11.91 12.99
CA LYS A 64 1.08 10.46 13.04
C LYS A 64 -0.34 9.97 13.33
N SER A 65 -1.05 10.67 14.17
CA SER A 65 -2.41 10.30 14.55
C SER A 65 -3.35 10.29 13.33
N ILE A 66 -3.25 11.30 12.49
CA ILE A 66 -4.06 11.40 11.27
C ILE A 66 -3.61 10.38 10.23
N SER A 67 -2.30 10.24 10.03
CA SER A 67 -1.77 9.31 9.03
C SER A 67 -2.10 7.86 9.35
N GLU A 68 -2.05 7.46 10.62
CA GLU A 68 -2.41 6.11 11.04
C GLU A 68 -3.88 5.79 10.79
N LYS A 69 -4.77 6.76 11.02
CA LYS A 69 -6.22 6.57 10.79
C LYS A 69 -6.56 6.38 9.32
N ILE A 70 -5.76 6.92 8.43
CA ILE A 70 -5.99 6.84 6.99
C ILE A 70 -5.54 5.49 6.42
N LEU A 71 -4.52 4.88 7.01
CA LEU A 71 -3.89 3.68 6.46
C LEU A 71 -4.74 2.43 6.55
N ASN A 72 -5.44 2.24 7.65
CA ASN A 72 -6.20 1.02 7.90
C ASN A 72 -7.58 1.37 8.48
N ARG A 73 -8.61 0.74 7.92
CA ARG A 73 -9.98 0.91 8.41
C ARG A 73 -10.72 -0.41 8.36
N HIS A 74 -11.59 -0.63 9.32
CA HIS A 74 -12.47 -1.79 9.30
C HIS A 74 -13.49 -1.67 8.19
N VAL A 75 -13.84 -2.79 7.58
CA VAL A 75 -14.83 -2.84 6.51
C VAL A 75 -16.16 -2.26 6.97
N SER A 76 -16.57 -2.56 8.20
CA SER A 76 -17.83 -2.03 8.74
C SER A 76 -17.85 -0.51 8.79
N ASP A 77 -16.72 0.12 9.14
CA ASP A 77 -16.62 1.57 9.17
C ASP A 77 -16.71 2.17 7.77
N ILE A 78 -16.07 1.53 6.79
CA ILE A 78 -16.12 1.96 5.40
C ILE A 78 -17.54 1.90 4.87
N LEU A 79 -18.24 0.79 5.11
CA LEU A 79 -19.57 0.57 4.59
C LEU A 79 -20.62 1.47 5.24
N SER A 80 -20.36 2.02 6.41
CA SER A 80 -21.27 2.92 7.10
C SER A 80 -21.21 4.37 6.63
N ARG A 81 -20.21 4.73 5.79
CA ARG A 81 -19.99 6.11 5.32
C ARG A 81 -20.18 6.24 3.82
N PRO A 82 -21.14 7.04 3.33
CA PRO A 82 -21.42 7.16 1.89
C PRO A 82 -20.20 7.55 1.05
N VAL A 83 -19.37 8.48 1.55
CA VAL A 83 -18.18 8.92 0.82
C VAL A 83 -17.19 7.77 0.67
N GLN A 84 -17.00 6.99 1.72
CA GLN A 84 -16.11 5.83 1.71
C GLN A 84 -16.61 4.75 0.76
N VAL A 85 -17.92 4.51 0.73
CA VAL A 85 -18.52 3.53 -0.19
C VAL A 85 -18.28 3.94 -1.64
N ARG A 86 -18.39 5.22 -1.96
CA ARG A 86 -18.12 5.71 -3.31
C ARG A 86 -16.67 5.48 -3.72
N HIS A 87 -15.73 5.75 -2.81
CA HIS A 87 -14.31 5.47 -3.06
C HIS A 87 -14.06 3.98 -3.26
N LEU A 88 -14.70 3.14 -2.47
CA LEU A 88 -14.56 1.69 -2.60
C LEU A 88 -15.05 1.18 -3.95
N LYS A 89 -16.06 1.81 -4.53
CA LYS A 89 -16.60 1.43 -5.83
C LYS A 89 -15.75 1.89 -7.01
N SER A 90 -15.13 3.07 -6.92
CA SER A 90 -14.48 3.71 -8.06
C SER A 90 -12.98 3.89 -7.92
N ARG A 91 -12.43 3.81 -6.72
CA ARG A 91 -11.01 4.08 -6.48
C ARG A 91 -10.34 2.88 -5.82
N ARG A 92 -10.08 1.88 -6.62
CA ARG A 92 -9.41 0.67 -6.17
C ARG A 92 -8.11 0.48 -6.93
N CYS A 93 -7.16 -0.17 -6.29
CA CYS A 93 -5.89 -0.49 -6.90
C CYS A 93 -5.39 -1.85 -6.42
N ILE A 94 -4.41 -2.37 -7.14
CA ILE A 94 -3.69 -3.58 -6.74
C ILE A 94 -2.30 -3.15 -6.33
N ILE A 95 -1.89 -3.54 -5.14
CA ILE A 95 -0.55 -3.32 -4.62
C ILE A 95 0.17 -4.66 -4.62
N PRO A 96 1.20 -4.84 -5.48
CA PRO A 96 1.94 -6.09 -5.48
C PRO A 96 2.75 -6.22 -4.20
N SER A 97 2.74 -7.42 -3.64
CA SER A 97 3.49 -7.70 -2.41
C SER A 97 3.84 -9.18 -2.38
N ASP A 98 5.02 -9.50 -1.90
CA ASP A 98 5.45 -10.88 -1.72
C ASP A 98 5.63 -11.26 -0.26
N GLY A 99 5.38 -10.35 0.65
CA GLY A 99 5.41 -10.63 2.08
C GLY A 99 4.97 -9.41 2.88
N TYR A 100 4.67 -9.63 4.13
CA TYR A 100 4.32 -8.54 5.03
C TYR A 100 4.79 -8.86 6.43
N TYR A 101 4.94 -7.80 7.24
CA TYR A 101 5.34 -7.93 8.64
C TYR A 101 4.11 -7.83 9.53
N PHE A 102 4.06 -8.72 10.49
CA PHE A 102 2.98 -8.76 11.46
C PHE A 102 3.56 -8.66 12.87
N TRP A 103 3.09 -7.68 13.61
CA TRP A 103 3.53 -7.47 14.99
C TRP A 103 2.79 -8.40 15.92
N ARG A 104 3.56 -9.24 16.61
CA ARG A 104 3.00 -10.17 17.59
C ARG A 104 3.33 -9.65 19.00
N PRO A 105 2.30 -9.42 19.84
CA PRO A 105 2.57 -9.02 21.23
C PRO A 105 3.29 -10.14 21.97
N LEU A 106 4.27 -9.73 22.79
CA LEU A 106 5.01 -10.67 23.64
C LEU A 106 5.12 -10.05 25.03
N GLY A 107 4.19 -10.42 25.92
CA GLY A 107 4.03 -9.76 27.20
C GLY A 107 3.61 -8.31 26.99
N LYS A 108 4.36 -7.36 27.55
CA LYS A 108 4.10 -5.92 27.41
C LYS A 108 4.78 -5.30 26.20
N LYS A 109 5.57 -6.07 25.45
CA LYS A 109 6.29 -5.60 24.27
C LYS A 109 5.75 -6.28 23.03
N ALA A 110 5.73 -5.54 21.91
CA ALA A 110 5.43 -6.11 20.61
C ALA A 110 6.72 -6.51 19.90
N THR A 111 6.65 -7.60 19.13
CA THR A 111 7.78 -8.06 18.33
C THR A 111 7.29 -8.59 16.98
N ILE A 112 8.17 -8.63 16.03
CA ILE A 112 7.88 -9.13 14.70
C ILE A 112 7.91 -10.66 14.70
#